data_8fbcabc33d5ee2c9b38aecf3bc6c84a2
#
_entry.id   8fbcabc33d5ee2c9b38aecf3bc6c84a2
#
_cell.length_a   1.000
_cell.length_b   1.000
_cell.length_c   1.000
_cell.angle_alpha   90.00
_cell.angle_beta   90.00
_cell.angle_gamma   90.00
#
_symmetry.space_group_name_H-M   'P 1'
#
loop_
_entity.id
_entity.type
_entity.pdbx_description
1 polymer ?
#
loop_
_entity_poly.entity_id
_entity_poly.type
_entity_poly.pdbx_seq_one_letter_code
_entity_poly.pdbx_strand_id
1 'polypeptide(L)'
;PRVLRKEDSYFDMEYVTGKSFDEYFSVCSLNDIHFVFDSLCGYFDGLISNSKYYQPEVSKKRLLDKIDSLEAHTRHITDLYHIRQMVSSITMKIPQTFCHGDLTCTNIIFNKNRLYYIDFLDCFIDSFLCDLIKLKQDLYYHWSLDVQGIKSLRIRQIYSFLWNKLEQRYCKYVDTIEFNVLDILNTL
;
A
#
# COMPACT_ATOMS: atom_id res chain seq x y z
N PRO A 1 5.32 -8.64 13.80
CA PRO A 1 5.93 -9.82 14.47
C PRO A 1 7.42 -9.63 14.65
N ARG A 2 7.99 -10.18 15.71
CA ARG A 2 9.42 -10.12 15.96
C ARG A 2 10.10 -11.33 15.33
N VAL A 3 11.23 -11.12 14.65
CA VAL A 3 12.09 -12.23 14.21
C VAL A 3 12.74 -12.86 15.45
N LEU A 4 12.54 -14.15 15.65
CA LEU A 4 13.05 -14.92 16.78
C LEU A 4 14.39 -15.58 16.45
N ARG A 5 14.54 -16.05 15.21
CA ARG A 5 15.72 -16.72 14.69
C ARG A 5 15.88 -16.43 13.20
N LYS A 6 17.10 -16.31 12.74
CA LYS A 6 17.45 -16.14 11.33
C LYS A 6 18.60 -17.06 10.96
N GLU A 7 18.42 -17.81 9.88
CA GLU A 7 19.41 -18.68 9.24
C GLU A 7 19.56 -18.25 7.77
N ASP A 8 20.48 -18.84 7.03
CA ASP A 8 20.76 -18.44 5.64
C ASP A 8 19.57 -18.64 4.68
N SER A 9 18.73 -19.64 4.94
CA SER A 9 17.61 -20.03 4.06
C SER A 9 16.23 -19.91 4.68
N TYR A 10 16.12 -19.59 5.97
CA TYR A 10 14.83 -19.41 6.66
C TYR A 10 14.96 -18.50 7.87
N PHE A 11 13.83 -18.05 8.39
CA PHE A 11 13.74 -17.34 9.66
C PHE A 11 12.46 -17.74 10.40
N ASP A 12 12.57 -17.76 11.73
CA ASP A 12 11.44 -17.97 12.62
C ASP A 12 10.91 -16.61 13.10
N MET A 13 9.61 -16.42 13.00
CA MET A 13 8.94 -15.21 13.50
C MET A 13 7.99 -15.56 14.65
N GLU A 14 7.77 -14.57 15.51
CA GLU A 14 6.71 -14.61 16.50
C GLU A 14 5.36 -14.86 15.80
N TYR A 15 4.65 -15.91 16.23
CA TYR A 15 3.30 -16.14 15.76
C TYR A 15 2.34 -15.13 16.41
N VAL A 16 1.68 -14.34 15.59
CA VAL A 16 0.72 -13.35 16.04
C VAL A 16 -0.69 -13.93 15.91
N THR A 17 -1.33 -14.13 17.05
CA THR A 17 -2.76 -14.44 17.07
C THR A 17 -3.56 -13.17 16.92
N GLY A 18 -4.63 -13.20 16.14
CA GLY A 18 -5.48 -12.01 15.94
C GLY A 18 -6.61 -12.30 14.99
N LYS A 19 -7.36 -11.27 14.65
CA LYS A 19 -8.43 -11.30 13.67
C LYS A 19 -7.92 -10.78 12.34
N SER A 20 -8.42 -11.36 11.26
CA SER A 20 -8.31 -10.77 9.93
C SER A 20 -9.09 -9.44 9.85
N PHE A 21 -8.88 -8.69 8.81
CA PHE A 21 -9.51 -7.38 8.63
C PHE A 21 -11.05 -7.50 8.55
N ASP A 22 -11.56 -8.47 7.82
CA ASP A 22 -12.98 -8.73 7.65
C ASP A 22 -13.63 -9.22 8.95
N GLU A 23 -13.00 -10.14 9.67
CA GLU A 23 -13.46 -10.59 10.99
C GLU A 23 -13.52 -9.44 12.00
N TYR A 24 -12.52 -8.56 11.98
CA TYR A 24 -12.47 -7.42 12.89
C TYR A 24 -13.58 -6.42 12.58
N PHE A 25 -13.70 -5.99 11.32
CA PHE A 25 -14.69 -4.99 10.93
C PHE A 25 -16.13 -5.48 10.93
N SER A 26 -16.35 -6.79 10.90
CA SER A 26 -17.72 -7.35 11.04
C SER A 26 -18.36 -7.02 12.39
N VAL A 27 -17.53 -6.85 13.45
CA VAL A 27 -18.01 -6.69 14.85
C VAL A 27 -17.47 -5.44 15.56
N CYS A 28 -16.57 -4.68 14.95
CA CYS A 28 -15.90 -3.54 15.57
C CYS A 28 -16.87 -2.40 15.93
N SER A 29 -16.52 -1.64 16.95
CA SER A 29 -17.18 -0.37 17.32
C SER A 29 -16.64 0.81 16.50
N LEU A 30 -17.26 1.98 16.62
CA LEU A 30 -16.74 3.22 16.04
C LEU A 30 -15.35 3.59 16.61
N ASN A 31 -15.12 3.36 17.88
CA ASN A 31 -13.83 3.60 18.53
C ASN A 31 -12.72 2.70 17.93
N ASP A 32 -13.07 1.46 17.59
CA ASP A 32 -12.14 0.54 16.94
C ASP A 32 -11.76 1.03 15.54
N ILE A 33 -12.71 1.62 14.79
CA ILE A 33 -12.44 2.21 13.47
C ILE A 33 -11.50 3.41 13.60
N HIS A 34 -11.72 4.28 14.59
CA HIS A 34 -10.81 5.39 14.88
C HIS A 34 -9.41 4.90 15.27
N PHE A 35 -9.33 3.87 16.13
CA PHE A 35 -8.05 3.25 16.47
C PHE A 35 -7.29 2.75 15.23
N VAL A 36 -7.98 2.10 14.29
CA VAL A 36 -7.36 1.64 13.04
C VAL A 36 -6.85 2.82 12.22
N PHE A 37 -7.66 3.85 12.05
CA PHE A 37 -7.26 5.06 11.34
C PHE A 37 -6.02 5.70 11.96
N ASP A 38 -6.01 5.91 13.29
CA ASP A 38 -4.88 6.52 14.00
C ASP A 38 -3.61 5.65 13.90
N SER A 39 -3.77 4.33 13.94
CA SER A 39 -2.65 3.38 13.79
C SER A 39 -2.03 3.43 12.39
N LEU A 40 -2.86 3.50 11.34
CA LEU A 40 -2.40 3.67 9.97
C LEU A 40 -1.72 5.04 9.79
N CYS A 41 -2.29 6.10 10.36
CA CYS A 41 -1.66 7.42 10.36
C CYS A 41 -0.30 7.39 11.05
N GLY A 42 -0.18 6.76 12.21
CA GLY A 42 1.09 6.62 12.92
C GLY A 42 2.15 5.88 12.09
N TYR A 43 1.76 4.85 11.35
CA TYR A 43 2.64 4.15 10.41
C TYR A 43 3.15 5.09 9.32
N PHE A 44 2.26 5.75 8.58
CA PHE A 44 2.65 6.65 7.48
C PHE A 44 3.41 7.89 7.95
N ASP A 45 2.98 8.53 9.05
CA ASP A 45 3.66 9.69 9.61
C ASP A 45 5.10 9.36 10.05
N GLY A 46 5.30 8.15 10.60
CA GLY A 46 6.62 7.63 10.93
C GLY A 46 7.52 7.46 9.70
N LEU A 47 7.00 6.97 8.58
CA LEU A 47 7.74 6.86 7.32
C LEU A 47 8.04 8.24 6.72
N ILE A 48 7.04 9.13 6.69
CA ILE A 48 7.15 10.47 6.11
C ILE A 48 8.18 11.31 6.86
N SER A 49 8.24 11.24 8.18
CA SER A 49 9.15 12.04 9.01
C SER A 49 10.62 11.73 8.74
N ASN A 50 10.93 10.54 8.25
CA ASN A 50 12.27 10.08 7.93
C ASN A 50 12.53 10.00 6.42
N SER A 51 11.60 10.50 5.61
CA SER A 51 11.71 10.41 4.16
C SER A 51 12.81 11.30 3.59
N LYS A 52 13.45 10.80 2.54
CA LYS A 52 14.29 11.57 1.61
C LYS A 52 13.65 11.49 0.24
N TYR A 53 14.17 12.21 -0.74
CA TYR A 53 13.72 12.04 -2.12
C TYR A 53 14.75 11.26 -2.92
N TYR A 54 14.29 10.40 -3.80
CA TYR A 54 15.13 9.78 -4.81
C TYR A 54 15.73 10.85 -5.73
N GLN A 55 16.94 10.61 -6.21
CA GLN A 55 17.48 11.37 -7.35
C GLN A 55 16.54 11.13 -8.55
N PRO A 56 16.22 12.19 -9.34
CA PRO A 56 15.26 12.09 -10.44
C PRO A 56 15.56 10.98 -11.44
N GLU A 57 16.84 10.76 -11.77
CA GLU A 57 17.29 9.73 -12.68
C GLU A 57 17.04 8.33 -12.13
N VAL A 58 17.19 8.14 -10.81
CA VAL A 58 16.91 6.85 -10.15
C VAL A 58 15.41 6.55 -10.18
N SER A 59 14.56 7.54 -9.86
CA SER A 59 13.11 7.41 -9.96
C SER A 59 12.69 7.06 -11.38
N LYS A 60 13.17 7.83 -12.37
CA LYS A 60 12.88 7.62 -13.77
C LYS A 60 13.27 6.23 -14.24
N LYS A 61 14.49 5.78 -13.90
CA LYS A 61 14.96 4.44 -14.27
C LYS A 61 14.06 3.36 -13.70
N ARG A 62 13.78 3.38 -12.38
CA ARG A 62 12.94 2.37 -11.71
C ARG A 62 11.52 2.31 -12.29
N LEU A 63 10.93 3.46 -12.64
CA LEU A 63 9.62 3.52 -13.27
C LEU A 63 9.63 2.95 -14.69
N LEU A 64 10.67 3.26 -15.48
CA LEU A 64 10.81 2.71 -16.84
C LEU A 64 11.05 1.20 -16.81
N ASP A 65 11.90 0.71 -15.90
CA ASP A 65 12.15 -0.73 -15.72
C ASP A 65 10.83 -1.47 -15.36
N LYS A 66 9.97 -0.86 -14.51
CA LYS A 66 8.64 -1.42 -14.20
C LYS A 66 7.72 -1.42 -15.42
N ILE A 67 7.70 -0.35 -16.22
CA ILE A 67 6.92 -0.27 -17.45
C ILE A 67 7.37 -1.35 -18.45
N ASP A 68 8.69 -1.53 -18.63
CA ASP A 68 9.25 -2.57 -19.50
C ASP A 68 8.80 -3.98 -19.06
N SER A 69 8.83 -4.22 -17.75
CA SER A 69 8.34 -5.48 -17.17
C SER A 69 6.84 -5.70 -17.43
N LEU A 70 6.01 -4.67 -17.26
CA LEU A 70 4.57 -4.77 -17.53
C LEU A 70 4.29 -4.99 -19.01
N GLU A 71 4.93 -4.26 -19.92
CA GLU A 71 4.77 -4.43 -21.37
C GLU A 71 5.15 -5.85 -21.84
N ALA A 72 6.17 -6.45 -21.21
CA ALA A 72 6.56 -7.82 -21.51
C ALA A 72 5.47 -8.86 -21.16
N HIS A 73 4.68 -8.61 -20.11
CA HIS A 73 3.67 -9.54 -19.60
C HIS A 73 2.26 -9.22 -20.06
N THR A 74 1.96 -7.96 -20.41
CA THR A 74 0.58 -7.47 -20.66
C THR A 74 0.38 -6.95 -22.09
N ARG A 75 1.14 -7.41 -23.06
CA ARG A 75 1.22 -6.89 -24.46
C ARG A 75 -0.11 -6.62 -25.17
N HIS A 76 -1.23 -7.12 -24.67
CA HIS A 76 -2.54 -7.00 -25.32
C HIS A 76 -3.59 -6.25 -24.49
N ILE A 77 -3.24 -5.77 -23.28
CA ILE A 77 -4.26 -5.32 -22.34
C ILE A 77 -4.16 -3.81 -22.07
N THR A 78 -2.96 -3.21 -22.11
CA THR A 78 -2.78 -1.82 -21.67
C THR A 78 -1.77 -1.08 -22.53
N ASP A 79 -2.18 0.08 -23.05
CA ASP A 79 -1.28 1.01 -23.71
C ASP A 79 -0.52 1.84 -22.66
N LEU A 80 0.70 1.40 -22.32
CA LEU A 80 1.60 2.10 -21.42
C LEU A 80 2.39 3.23 -22.10
N TYR A 81 2.17 3.46 -23.40
CA TYR A 81 2.90 4.47 -24.16
C TYR A 81 2.78 5.86 -23.55
N HIS A 82 1.59 6.29 -23.16
CA HIS A 82 1.37 7.61 -22.56
C HIS A 82 2.05 7.73 -21.18
N ILE A 83 2.01 6.70 -20.37
CA ILE A 83 2.71 6.66 -19.07
C ILE A 83 4.22 6.74 -19.27
N ARG A 84 4.76 5.99 -20.23
CA ARG A 84 6.19 6.05 -20.62
C ARG A 84 6.59 7.45 -21.07
N GLN A 85 5.82 8.09 -21.93
CA GLN A 85 6.07 9.47 -22.37
C GLN A 85 6.07 10.45 -21.19
N MET A 86 5.09 10.33 -20.29
CA MET A 86 4.98 11.16 -19.10
C MET A 86 6.21 10.98 -18.20
N VAL A 87 6.58 9.74 -17.83
CA VAL A 87 7.77 9.43 -17.01
C VAL A 87 9.05 9.95 -17.67
N SER A 88 9.12 9.91 -19.02
CA SER A 88 10.29 10.37 -19.76
C SER A 88 10.43 11.88 -19.79
N SER A 89 9.32 12.64 -19.74
CA SER A 89 9.30 14.08 -19.98
C SER A 89 9.33 14.94 -18.72
N ILE A 90 8.96 14.39 -17.55
CA ILE A 90 8.88 15.16 -16.30
C ILE A 90 9.87 14.67 -15.26
N THR A 91 10.22 15.59 -14.34
CA THR A 91 11.03 15.27 -13.16
C THR A 91 10.10 14.84 -12.03
N MET A 92 10.19 13.60 -11.60
CA MET A 92 9.38 13.06 -10.52
C MET A 92 10.10 13.14 -9.17
N LYS A 93 9.39 13.62 -8.15
CA LYS A 93 9.87 13.75 -6.78
C LYS A 93 9.25 12.67 -5.90
N ILE A 94 9.73 11.45 -6.00
CA ILE A 94 9.21 10.33 -5.23
C ILE A 94 9.92 10.28 -3.87
N PRO A 95 9.18 10.28 -2.75
CA PRO A 95 9.77 10.11 -1.42
C PRO A 95 10.39 8.71 -1.30
N GLN A 96 11.64 8.67 -0.87
CA GLN A 96 12.31 7.41 -0.53
C GLN A 96 12.08 7.10 0.94
N THR A 97 11.42 5.98 1.21
CA THR A 97 11.15 5.47 2.56
C THR A 97 11.30 3.96 2.56
N PHE A 98 11.35 3.37 3.76
CA PHE A 98 10.96 1.96 3.87
C PHE A 98 9.51 1.81 3.37
N CYS A 99 9.16 0.68 2.79
CA CYS A 99 7.78 0.31 2.48
C CYS A 99 7.52 -1.16 2.78
N HIS A 100 6.26 -1.50 2.97
CA HIS A 100 5.80 -2.88 3.14
C HIS A 100 5.83 -3.64 1.81
N GLY A 101 5.56 -2.94 0.71
CA GLY A 101 5.52 -3.47 -0.65
C GLY A 101 4.21 -4.12 -1.06
N ASP A 102 3.41 -4.62 -0.11
CA ASP A 102 2.07 -5.16 -0.34
C ASP A 102 1.14 -4.91 0.86
N LEU A 103 1.01 -3.64 1.27
CA LEU A 103 0.18 -3.25 2.41
C LEU A 103 -1.31 -3.30 2.06
N THR A 104 -1.83 -4.50 1.87
CA THR A 104 -3.26 -4.77 1.72
C THR A 104 -3.90 -5.07 3.07
N CYS A 105 -5.23 -5.01 3.13
CA CYS A 105 -5.97 -5.34 4.36
C CYS A 105 -5.77 -6.80 4.79
N THR A 106 -5.47 -7.69 3.86
CA THR A 106 -5.18 -9.11 4.15
C THR A 106 -3.86 -9.31 4.88
N ASN A 107 -2.93 -8.36 4.74
CA ASN A 107 -1.61 -8.40 5.36
C ASN A 107 -1.56 -7.63 6.69
N ILE A 108 -2.73 -7.35 7.29
CA ILE A 108 -2.87 -6.69 8.59
C ILE A 108 -3.63 -7.61 9.55
N ILE A 109 -3.01 -7.93 10.69
CA ILE A 109 -3.64 -8.72 11.76
C ILE A 109 -3.99 -7.79 12.93
N PHE A 110 -5.21 -7.91 13.43
CA PHE A 110 -5.71 -7.20 14.59
C PHE A 110 -5.57 -8.05 15.85
N ASN A 111 -4.77 -7.59 16.79
CA ASN A 111 -4.70 -8.21 18.11
C ASN A 111 -4.87 -7.14 19.19
N LYS A 112 -5.98 -7.21 19.92
CA LYS A 112 -6.33 -6.25 20.97
C LYS A 112 -6.26 -4.82 20.42
N ASN A 113 -5.32 -4.01 20.94
CA ASN A 113 -5.13 -2.62 20.57
C ASN A 113 -3.86 -2.41 19.74
N ARG A 114 -3.54 -3.34 18.83
CA ARG A 114 -2.35 -3.26 17.98
C ARG A 114 -2.63 -3.85 16.60
N LEU A 115 -2.10 -3.21 15.59
CA LEU A 115 -1.99 -3.73 14.23
C LEU A 115 -0.62 -4.41 14.06
N TYR A 116 -0.62 -5.57 13.43
CA TYR A 116 0.59 -6.25 13.01
C TYR A 116 0.59 -6.33 11.49
N TYR A 117 1.66 -5.88 10.89
CA TYR A 117 1.89 -5.97 9.46
C TYR A 117 2.70 -7.22 9.18
N ILE A 118 2.28 -8.02 8.21
CA ILE A 118 2.89 -9.30 7.82
C ILE A 118 3.09 -9.34 6.30
N ASP A 119 3.90 -10.28 5.81
CA ASP A 119 4.13 -10.51 4.38
C ASP A 119 4.71 -9.29 3.64
N PHE A 120 5.83 -8.79 4.16
CA PHE A 120 6.60 -7.73 3.51
C PHE A 120 7.20 -8.23 2.20
N LEU A 121 7.01 -7.47 1.12
CA LEU A 121 7.55 -7.77 -0.20
C LEU A 121 8.48 -6.67 -0.70
N ASP A 122 9.41 -7.07 -1.57
CA ASP A 122 10.22 -6.10 -2.31
C ASP A 122 9.34 -5.29 -3.26
N CYS A 123 9.53 -3.98 -3.26
CA CYS A 123 8.83 -3.06 -4.14
C CYS A 123 9.77 -2.56 -5.26
N PHE A 124 9.22 -2.30 -6.45
CA PHE A 124 10.03 -1.75 -7.54
C PHE A 124 10.58 -0.35 -7.24
N ILE A 125 9.96 0.36 -6.28
CA ILE A 125 10.45 1.62 -5.72
C ILE A 125 10.07 1.71 -4.23
N ASP A 126 11.06 1.89 -3.36
CA ASP A 126 10.87 1.93 -1.91
C ASP A 126 10.27 3.28 -1.49
N SER A 127 8.94 3.34 -1.41
CA SER A 127 8.18 4.54 -1.07
C SER A 127 6.90 4.20 -0.32
N PHE A 128 6.59 4.98 0.72
CA PHE A 128 5.30 4.86 1.41
C PHE A 128 4.10 5.09 0.48
N LEU A 129 4.32 5.76 -0.67
CA LEU A 129 3.27 5.92 -1.68
C LEU A 129 2.79 4.58 -2.23
N CYS A 130 3.68 3.59 -2.38
CA CYS A 130 3.31 2.24 -2.80
C CYS A 130 2.40 1.58 -1.77
N ASP A 131 2.70 1.71 -0.48
CA ASP A 131 1.86 1.18 0.59
C ASP A 131 0.49 1.87 0.65
N LEU A 132 0.46 3.20 0.45
CA LEU A 132 -0.79 3.94 0.42
C LEU A 132 -1.66 3.55 -0.79
N ILE A 133 -1.04 3.26 -1.93
CA ILE A 133 -1.72 2.75 -3.13
C ILE A 133 -2.27 1.33 -2.90
N LYS A 134 -1.52 0.47 -2.23
CA LYS A 134 -2.00 -0.88 -1.87
C LYS A 134 -3.21 -0.82 -0.92
N LEU A 135 -3.19 0.09 0.05
CA LEU A 135 -4.37 0.34 0.86
C LEU A 135 -5.53 0.94 0.05
N LYS A 136 -5.27 1.83 -0.92
CA LYS A 136 -6.30 2.34 -1.83
C LYS A 136 -6.95 1.20 -2.62
N GLN A 137 -6.15 0.25 -3.10
CA GLN A 137 -6.65 -0.92 -3.83
C GLN A 137 -7.71 -1.68 -3.01
N ASP A 138 -7.51 -1.81 -1.70
CA ASP A 138 -8.49 -2.45 -0.82
C ASP A 138 -9.59 -1.50 -0.35
N LEU A 139 -9.22 -0.36 0.22
CA LEU A 139 -10.18 0.51 0.91
C LEU A 139 -11.10 1.28 -0.06
N TYR A 140 -10.62 1.58 -1.25
CA TYR A 140 -11.39 2.29 -2.27
C TYR A 140 -12.02 1.34 -3.30
N TYR A 141 -11.20 0.45 -3.90
CA TYR A 141 -11.68 -0.48 -4.93
C TYR A 141 -12.27 -1.77 -4.35
N HIS A 142 -12.12 -2.04 -3.05
CA HIS A 142 -12.62 -3.23 -2.34
C HIS A 142 -12.06 -4.56 -2.87
N TRP A 143 -10.85 -4.54 -3.42
CA TRP A 143 -10.26 -5.66 -4.16
C TRP A 143 -10.23 -6.95 -3.33
N SER A 144 -9.70 -6.92 -2.10
CA SER A 144 -9.66 -8.12 -1.24
C SER A 144 -11.04 -8.67 -0.92
N LEU A 145 -12.05 -7.79 -0.71
CA LEU A 145 -13.41 -8.22 -0.44
C LEU A 145 -14.02 -8.93 -1.65
N ASP A 146 -13.77 -8.42 -2.85
CA ASP A 146 -14.30 -8.99 -4.08
C ASP A 146 -13.63 -10.33 -4.40
N VAL A 147 -12.32 -10.46 -4.24
CA VAL A 147 -11.57 -11.71 -4.41
C VAL A 147 -12.04 -12.79 -3.43
N GLN A 148 -12.31 -12.42 -2.18
CA GLN A 148 -12.80 -13.34 -1.15
C GLN A 148 -14.31 -13.56 -1.20
N GLY A 149 -15.04 -12.87 -2.07
CA GLY A 149 -16.50 -12.97 -2.18
C GLY A 149 -17.27 -12.38 -1.00
N ILE A 150 -16.64 -11.48 -0.23
CA ILE A 150 -17.25 -10.83 0.94
C ILE A 150 -18.19 -9.71 0.50
N LYS A 151 -19.50 -9.88 0.73
CA LYS A 151 -20.55 -8.94 0.30
C LYS A 151 -21.07 -8.02 1.41
N SER A 152 -20.34 -7.88 2.53
CA SER A 152 -20.76 -7.06 3.67
C SER A 152 -20.79 -5.58 3.34
N LEU A 153 -21.98 -4.98 3.30
CA LEU A 153 -22.15 -3.53 3.12
C LEU A 153 -21.46 -2.74 4.25
N ARG A 154 -21.55 -3.25 5.48
CA ARG A 154 -20.87 -2.64 6.64
C ARG A 154 -19.38 -2.50 6.42
N ILE A 155 -18.70 -3.58 6.00
CA ILE A 155 -17.25 -3.56 5.80
C ILE A 155 -16.89 -2.60 4.66
N ARG A 156 -17.64 -2.61 3.55
CA ARG A 156 -17.43 -1.67 2.44
C ARG A 156 -17.58 -0.21 2.86
N GLN A 157 -18.55 0.11 3.71
CA GLN A 157 -18.72 1.46 4.26
C GLN A 157 -17.55 1.87 5.17
N ILE A 158 -17.05 0.94 6.00
CA ILE A 158 -15.87 1.19 6.85
C ILE A 158 -14.63 1.42 5.98
N TYR A 159 -14.42 0.61 4.95
CA TYR A 159 -13.32 0.77 4.00
C TYR A 159 -13.37 2.14 3.32
N SER A 160 -14.51 2.50 2.75
CA SER A 160 -14.69 3.82 2.11
C SER A 160 -14.48 4.97 3.10
N PHE A 161 -14.93 4.83 4.34
CA PHE A 161 -14.70 5.83 5.38
C PHE A 161 -13.21 5.98 5.69
N LEU A 162 -12.49 4.87 5.88
CA LEU A 162 -11.05 4.87 6.16
C LEU A 162 -10.27 5.49 4.99
N TRP A 163 -10.60 5.11 3.73
CA TRP A 163 -9.95 5.71 2.58
C TRP A 163 -10.16 7.22 2.50
N ASN A 164 -11.40 7.70 2.59
CA ASN A 164 -11.71 9.12 2.56
C ASN A 164 -10.94 9.92 3.62
N LYS A 165 -10.75 9.35 4.81
CA LYS A 165 -9.96 9.97 5.87
C LYS A 165 -8.46 9.98 5.59
N LEU A 166 -7.91 8.90 5.04
CA LEU A 166 -6.50 8.83 4.64
C LEU A 166 -6.21 9.76 3.47
N GLU A 167 -7.06 9.78 2.45
CA GLU A 167 -6.96 10.67 1.30
C GLU A 167 -6.96 12.15 1.73
N GLN A 168 -7.89 12.55 2.60
CA GLN A 168 -7.92 13.92 3.15
C GLN A 168 -6.63 14.26 3.93
N ARG A 169 -6.14 13.33 4.77
CA ARG A 169 -4.94 13.56 5.56
C ARG A 169 -3.68 13.67 4.70
N TYR A 170 -3.58 12.86 3.67
CA TYR A 170 -2.41 12.77 2.80
C TYR A 170 -2.62 13.39 1.41
N CYS A 171 -3.62 14.30 1.25
CA CYS A 171 -3.97 14.93 -0.02
C CYS A 171 -2.77 15.55 -0.76
N LYS A 172 -1.83 16.18 -0.02
CA LYS A 172 -0.60 16.74 -0.60
C LYS A 172 0.30 15.72 -1.32
N TYR A 173 0.06 14.42 -1.10
CA TYR A 173 0.76 13.33 -1.79
C TYR A 173 -0.16 12.64 -2.80
N VAL A 174 -1.43 12.40 -2.44
CA VAL A 174 -2.40 11.70 -3.28
C VAL A 174 -2.76 12.51 -4.53
N ASP A 175 -2.78 13.84 -4.42
CA ASP A 175 -3.09 14.75 -5.54
C ASP A 175 -1.88 15.01 -6.47
N THR A 176 -0.82 14.20 -6.37
CA THR A 176 0.40 14.38 -7.17
C THR A 176 0.41 13.48 -8.41
N ILE A 177 1.19 13.90 -9.40
CA ILE A 177 1.40 13.10 -10.61
C ILE A 177 2.20 11.83 -10.29
N GLU A 178 3.12 11.91 -9.31
CA GLU A 178 3.89 10.76 -8.82
C GLU A 178 2.98 9.67 -8.27
N PHE A 179 1.99 10.03 -7.45
CA PHE A 179 1.03 9.09 -6.91
C PHE A 179 0.21 8.44 -8.03
N ASN A 180 -0.29 9.24 -8.97
CA ASN A 180 -1.11 8.73 -10.08
C ASN A 180 -0.33 7.75 -10.98
N VAL A 181 0.92 8.05 -11.29
CA VAL A 181 1.78 7.13 -12.06
C VAL A 181 2.04 5.84 -11.31
N LEU A 182 2.36 5.93 -10.01
CA LEU A 182 2.59 4.76 -9.18
C LEU A 182 1.31 3.93 -9.00
N ASP A 183 0.14 4.57 -8.87
CA ASP A 183 -1.16 3.89 -8.76
C ASP A 183 -1.44 3.04 -10.02
N ILE A 184 -1.27 3.61 -11.21
CA ILE A 184 -1.40 2.87 -12.46
C ILE A 184 -0.43 1.69 -12.52
N LEU A 185 0.85 1.91 -12.19
CA LEU A 185 1.88 0.87 -12.29
C LEU A 185 1.78 -0.23 -11.23
N ASN A 186 1.05 0.00 -10.13
CA ASN A 186 0.78 -0.99 -9.08
C ASN A 186 -0.52 -1.78 -9.32
N THR A 187 -1.48 -1.21 -10.08
CA THR A 187 -2.77 -1.85 -10.34
C THR A 187 -2.78 -2.71 -11.59
N LEU A 188 -1.79 -2.58 -12.43
CA LEU A 188 -1.55 -3.42 -13.63
C LEU A 188 -0.70 -4.64 -13.32
#